data_09768765a7612447d75cc0fbedcaf87c
#
_entry.id   09768765a7612447d75cc0fbedcaf87c
#
_cell.length_a   1.000
_cell.length_b   1.000
_cell.length_c   1.000
_cell.angle_alpha   90.00
_cell.angle_beta   90.00
_cell.angle_gamma   90.00
#
_symmetry.space_group_name_H-M   'P 1'
#
loop_
_entity.id
_entity.type
_entity.pdbx_description
1 polymer ?
#
loop_
_entity_poly.entity_id
_entity_poly.type
_entity_poly.pdbx_seq_one_letter_code
_entity_poly.pdbx_strand_id
1 'polypeptide(L)'
;MSNSRKFDGSPSALLPEENHEEPKSKDTSSPSAAPGRHGGAPQFSFNSDGSLTTNSESMNGINKPVILEIPSGFDVISCVVQFALHFGLFVTLLTGHGLISDVDVAYSPGAIRPLCSSTCYHIISFSGTYRGSNAASGNIISVFHVQFVDDKGNVMGGRILSHMKAASTVTLVLAVSKNA
;
A
#
# COMPACT_ATOMS: atom_id res chain seq x y z
N MET A 1 53.06 -7.67 31.97
CA MET A 1 52.51 -7.97 33.31
C MET A 1 51.12 -8.50 33.12
N SER A 2 50.99 -9.77 33.37
CA SER A 2 49.79 -10.62 33.32
C SER A 2 48.67 -10.15 34.24
N ASN A 3 47.42 -10.38 33.83
CA ASN A 3 46.47 -11.04 34.71
C ASN A 3 45.25 -11.60 33.93
N SER A 4 45.32 -12.89 33.77
CA SER A 4 44.18 -13.76 33.47
C SER A 4 43.27 -13.89 34.70
N ARG A 5 41.95 -13.88 34.52
CA ARG A 5 41.03 -14.57 35.44
C ARG A 5 39.99 -15.36 34.63
N LYS A 6 40.21 -16.68 34.68
CA LYS A 6 39.18 -17.71 34.45
C LYS A 6 38.13 -17.65 35.57
N PHE A 7 36.90 -17.90 35.21
CA PHE A 7 35.91 -18.45 36.14
C PHE A 7 35.11 -19.54 35.42
N ASP A 8 35.40 -20.78 35.85
CA ASP A 8 34.61 -21.96 35.67
C ASP A 8 33.45 -21.98 36.68
N GLY A 9 32.36 -22.60 36.31
CA GLY A 9 31.32 -22.95 37.28
C GLY A 9 29.98 -23.27 36.68
N SER A 10 29.82 -24.47 36.09
CA SER A 10 28.50 -25.15 36.08
C SER A 10 28.25 -25.79 37.43
N PRO A 11 27.00 -25.95 37.90
CA PRO A 11 26.39 -27.28 37.71
C PRO A 11 24.87 -27.32 37.42
N SER A 12 24.52 -28.39 36.72
CA SER A 12 23.25 -29.08 36.59
C SER A 12 22.26 -29.00 37.77
N ALA A 13 20.97 -28.95 37.43
CA ALA A 13 19.88 -29.68 38.10
C ALA A 13 18.61 -29.69 37.25
N LEU A 14 18.30 -30.84 36.60
CA LEU A 14 17.11 -31.68 36.81
C LEU A 14 15.72 -31.04 36.67
N LEU A 15 15.02 -31.61 35.66
CA LEU A 15 13.59 -31.61 35.38
C LEU A 15 12.73 -32.07 36.57
N PRO A 16 11.42 -31.73 36.55
CA PRO A 16 10.49 -32.79 36.25
C PRO A 16 9.42 -32.46 35.20
N GLU A 17 9.07 -33.49 34.46
CA GLU A 17 7.88 -33.63 33.62
C GLU A 17 6.61 -33.53 34.50
N GLU A 18 5.62 -32.80 34.03
CA GLU A 18 4.24 -33.03 34.42
C GLU A 18 3.32 -32.96 33.22
N ASN A 19 2.76 -34.13 32.94
CA ASN A 19 1.63 -34.35 32.07
C ASN A 19 0.41 -33.64 32.61
N HIS A 20 -0.30 -32.86 31.80
CA HIS A 20 -1.70 -32.61 32.02
C HIS A 20 -2.52 -32.63 30.75
N GLU A 21 -3.51 -33.48 30.80
CA GLU A 21 -4.55 -33.88 29.88
C GLU A 21 -5.31 -32.72 29.22
N GLU A 22 -5.67 -32.97 27.97
CA GLU A 22 -6.70 -32.29 27.20
C GLU A 22 -8.08 -32.41 27.85
N PRO A 23 -8.87 -31.37 27.88
CA PRO A 23 -10.30 -31.52 27.88
C PRO A 23 -10.93 -31.08 26.57
N LYS A 24 -11.49 -32.02 25.84
CA LYS A 24 -12.53 -31.82 24.85
C LYS A 24 -13.73 -31.08 25.49
N SER A 25 -14.13 -29.97 24.88
CA SER A 25 -15.48 -29.45 25.04
C SER A 25 -15.89 -28.69 23.77
N LYS A 26 -16.75 -29.33 23.03
CA LYS A 26 -18.18 -29.04 22.81
C LYS A 26 -18.46 -27.79 21.97
N ASP A 27 -18.96 -28.13 20.78
CA ASP A 27 -19.78 -27.29 19.92
C ASP A 27 -20.67 -26.32 20.69
N THR A 28 -20.51 -25.06 20.39
CA THR A 28 -21.54 -24.07 20.65
C THR A 28 -21.75 -23.26 19.37
N SER A 29 -22.85 -23.59 18.69
CA SER A 29 -23.42 -22.88 17.58
C SER A 29 -23.67 -21.42 17.97
N SER A 30 -22.92 -20.51 17.37
CA SER A 30 -23.18 -19.08 17.44
C SER A 30 -24.30 -18.71 16.47
N PRO A 31 -25.25 -17.87 16.88
CA PRO A 31 -26.32 -17.41 15.99
C PRO A 31 -25.73 -16.52 14.90
N SER A 32 -26.12 -16.85 13.68
CA SER A 32 -25.91 -16.06 12.45
C SER A 32 -26.48 -14.65 12.65
N ALA A 33 -25.63 -13.69 12.95
CA ALA A 33 -25.98 -12.28 12.82
C ALA A 33 -26.02 -11.95 11.32
N ALA A 34 -27.18 -11.58 10.83
CA ALA A 34 -27.35 -11.04 9.48
C ALA A 34 -26.40 -9.85 9.28
N PRO A 35 -25.64 -9.78 8.17
CA PRO A 35 -24.78 -8.65 7.93
C PRO A 35 -25.63 -7.43 7.60
N GLY A 36 -25.65 -6.48 8.52
CA GLY A 36 -26.14 -5.13 8.24
C GLY A 36 -25.31 -4.56 7.09
N ARG A 37 -26.00 -4.23 5.99
CA ARG A 37 -25.40 -3.55 4.83
C ARG A 37 -24.96 -2.15 5.23
N HIS A 38 -23.83 -2.03 5.87
CA HIS A 38 -23.09 -0.77 5.91
C HIS A 38 -22.35 -0.67 4.57
N GLY A 39 -22.86 0.15 3.67
CA GLY A 39 -22.25 0.41 2.38
C GLY A 39 -20.91 1.12 2.54
N GLY A 40 -19.87 0.39 2.89
CA GLY A 40 -18.50 0.85 2.91
C GLY A 40 -18.03 1.25 1.50
N ALA A 41 -16.90 1.98 1.44
CA ALA A 41 -16.26 2.28 0.17
C ALA A 41 -15.82 0.96 -0.51
N PRO A 42 -15.97 0.83 -1.84
CA PRO A 42 -15.43 -0.31 -2.58
C PRO A 42 -13.92 -0.43 -2.33
N GLN A 43 -13.47 -1.62 -2.01
CA GLN A 43 -12.07 -1.92 -1.72
C GLN A 43 -11.47 -2.82 -2.79
N PHE A 44 -10.29 -2.45 -3.29
CA PHE A 44 -9.53 -3.19 -4.29
C PHE A 44 -8.12 -3.38 -3.77
N SER A 45 -7.51 -4.52 -4.10
CA SER A 45 -6.12 -4.79 -3.77
C SER A 45 -5.43 -5.56 -4.90
N PHE A 46 -4.12 -5.41 -4.99
CA PHE A 46 -3.29 -6.24 -5.85
C PHE A 46 -2.76 -7.43 -5.04
N ASN A 47 -2.86 -8.61 -5.62
CA ASN A 47 -2.21 -9.79 -5.09
C ASN A 47 -0.69 -9.76 -5.36
N SER A 48 0.05 -10.64 -4.73
CA SER A 48 1.50 -10.79 -4.95
C SER A 48 1.88 -11.18 -6.39
N ASP A 49 0.96 -11.73 -7.16
CA ASP A 49 1.10 -12.06 -8.59
C ASP A 49 0.75 -10.89 -9.53
N GLY A 50 0.34 -9.73 -8.98
CA GLY A 50 -0.08 -8.56 -9.74
C GLY A 50 -1.52 -8.59 -10.21
N SER A 51 -2.32 -9.59 -9.83
CA SER A 51 -3.74 -9.64 -10.15
C SER A 51 -4.54 -8.71 -9.25
N LEU A 52 -5.57 -8.07 -9.81
CA LEU A 52 -6.46 -7.15 -9.09
C LEU A 52 -7.63 -7.92 -8.49
N THR A 53 -7.84 -7.75 -7.19
CA THR A 53 -8.99 -8.29 -6.46
C THR A 53 -9.92 -7.20 -5.97
N THR A 54 -11.21 -7.52 -5.83
CA THR A 54 -12.23 -6.59 -5.32
C THR A 54 -13.07 -7.26 -4.26
N ASN A 55 -13.35 -6.55 -3.19
CA ASN A 55 -14.25 -6.99 -2.13
C ASN A 55 -15.71 -6.52 -2.35
N SER A 56 -16.00 -5.91 -3.49
CA SER A 56 -17.33 -5.42 -3.82
C SER A 56 -17.78 -5.88 -5.22
N GLU A 57 -19.00 -6.36 -5.29
CA GLU A 57 -19.57 -6.98 -6.51
C GLU A 57 -19.93 -6.02 -7.64
N SER A 58 -19.77 -4.72 -7.51
CA SER A 58 -20.22 -3.82 -8.59
C SER A 58 -19.62 -2.42 -8.52
N MET A 59 -19.01 -2.02 -9.63
CA MET A 59 -18.66 -0.63 -9.95
C MET A 59 -19.88 0.15 -10.51
N ASN A 60 -21.10 -0.34 -10.35
CA ASN A 60 -22.31 0.32 -10.84
C ASN A 60 -22.73 1.46 -9.91
N GLY A 61 -22.72 2.69 -10.41
CA GLY A 61 -23.20 3.88 -9.71
C GLY A 61 -22.15 4.55 -8.82
N ILE A 62 -20.94 4.74 -9.30
CA ILE A 62 -19.82 5.25 -8.51
C ILE A 62 -19.94 6.77 -8.30
N ASN A 63 -20.51 7.14 -7.17
CA ASN A 63 -20.34 8.47 -6.56
C ASN A 63 -19.60 8.38 -5.21
N LYS A 64 -18.98 7.23 -4.91
CA LYS A 64 -18.26 7.02 -3.64
C LYS A 64 -16.76 6.87 -3.91
N PRO A 65 -15.90 7.35 -3.00
CA PRO A 65 -14.48 7.08 -3.07
C PRO A 65 -14.19 5.57 -3.07
N VAL A 66 -13.18 5.18 -3.82
CA VAL A 66 -12.68 3.81 -3.93
C VAL A 66 -11.37 3.69 -3.16
N ILE A 67 -11.18 2.61 -2.42
CA ILE A 67 -9.92 2.30 -1.75
C ILE A 67 -9.16 1.31 -2.60
N LEU A 68 -7.89 1.63 -2.89
CA LEU A 68 -6.96 0.78 -3.62
C LEU A 68 -5.75 0.48 -2.72
N GLU A 69 -5.51 -0.79 -2.44
CA GLU A 69 -4.37 -1.26 -1.67
C GLU A 69 -3.31 -1.86 -2.60
N ILE A 70 -2.09 -1.38 -2.46
CA ILE A 70 -0.94 -1.76 -3.28
C ILE A 70 0.10 -2.40 -2.36
N PRO A 71 0.42 -3.70 -2.56
CA PRO A 71 1.40 -4.41 -1.74
C PRO A 71 2.81 -3.84 -1.90
N SER A 72 3.65 -4.11 -0.91
CA SER A 72 5.09 -3.82 -0.99
C SER A 72 5.73 -4.46 -2.22
N GLY A 73 6.65 -3.73 -2.85
CA GLY A 73 7.39 -4.17 -4.03
C GLY A 73 6.80 -3.71 -5.36
N PHE A 74 5.53 -3.32 -5.39
CA PHE A 74 4.87 -2.87 -6.62
C PHE A 74 5.12 -1.38 -6.90
N ASP A 75 5.08 -1.01 -8.18
CA ASP A 75 5.09 0.39 -8.59
C ASP A 75 3.68 0.99 -8.45
N VAL A 76 3.56 2.00 -7.59
CA VAL A 76 2.28 2.61 -7.22
C VAL A 76 1.58 3.25 -8.42
N ILE A 77 2.35 3.91 -9.30
CA ILE A 77 1.77 4.59 -10.46
C ILE A 77 1.25 3.57 -11.47
N SER A 78 2.04 2.53 -11.75
CA SER A 78 1.63 1.44 -12.63
C SER A 78 0.35 0.74 -12.13
N CYS A 79 0.22 0.51 -10.83
CA CYS A 79 -0.98 -0.07 -10.23
C CYS A 79 -2.22 0.83 -10.42
N VAL A 80 -2.10 2.14 -10.22
CA VAL A 80 -3.21 3.09 -10.45
C VAL A 80 -3.63 3.09 -11.93
N VAL A 81 -2.66 3.08 -12.84
CA VAL A 81 -2.90 3.02 -14.29
C VAL A 81 -3.58 1.71 -14.68
N GLN A 82 -3.07 0.57 -14.18
CA GLN A 82 -3.68 -0.75 -14.44
C GLN A 82 -5.11 -0.83 -13.93
N PHE A 83 -5.37 -0.34 -12.70
CA PHE A 83 -6.71 -0.25 -12.16
C PHE A 83 -7.64 0.57 -13.06
N ALA A 84 -7.21 1.76 -13.48
CA ALA A 84 -7.99 2.63 -14.34
C ALA A 84 -8.30 1.99 -15.71
N LEU A 85 -7.31 1.34 -16.32
CA LEU A 85 -7.46 0.64 -17.60
C LEU A 85 -8.37 -0.57 -17.49
N HIS A 86 -8.23 -1.38 -16.43
CA HIS A 86 -9.04 -2.58 -16.23
C HIS A 86 -10.53 -2.28 -16.15
N PHE A 87 -10.91 -1.17 -15.51
CA PHE A 87 -12.31 -0.78 -15.35
C PHE A 87 -12.78 0.29 -16.35
N GLY A 88 -11.92 0.78 -17.23
CA GLY A 88 -12.24 1.85 -18.19
C GLY A 88 -12.61 3.17 -17.49
N LEU A 89 -11.82 3.59 -16.51
CA LEU A 89 -12.12 4.72 -15.64
C LEU A 89 -11.14 5.87 -15.81
N PHE A 90 -11.63 7.08 -15.58
CA PHE A 90 -10.81 8.20 -15.14
C PHE A 90 -10.63 8.13 -13.62
N VAL A 91 -9.43 8.36 -13.16
CA VAL A 91 -9.06 8.28 -11.74
C VAL A 91 -8.53 9.61 -11.27
N THR A 92 -9.06 10.11 -10.16
CA THR A 92 -8.50 11.23 -9.39
C THR A 92 -8.08 10.68 -8.03
N LEU A 93 -6.80 10.76 -7.74
CA LEU A 93 -6.24 10.38 -6.45
C LEU A 93 -6.50 11.51 -5.45
N LEU A 94 -7.24 11.21 -4.40
CA LEU A 94 -7.62 12.16 -3.35
C LEU A 94 -6.59 12.21 -2.24
N THR A 95 -6.10 11.04 -1.81
CA THR A 95 -5.06 10.89 -0.78
C THR A 95 -4.41 9.52 -0.88
N GLY A 96 -3.24 9.39 -0.25
CA GLY A 96 -2.53 8.12 -0.10
C GLY A 96 -1.67 8.14 1.14
N HIS A 97 -1.44 6.95 1.71
CA HIS A 97 -0.55 6.76 2.86
C HIS A 97 0.17 5.42 2.76
N GLY A 98 1.29 5.33 3.44
CA GLY A 98 2.18 4.17 3.44
C GLY A 98 3.64 4.58 3.31
N LEU A 99 4.51 3.59 3.18
CA LEU A 99 5.93 3.79 2.93
C LEU A 99 6.23 3.59 1.45
N ILE A 100 7.05 4.48 0.92
CA ILE A 100 7.55 4.41 -0.45
C ILE A 100 9.07 4.40 -0.47
N SER A 101 9.62 3.88 -1.53
CA SER A 101 11.04 3.94 -1.87
C SER A 101 11.18 4.17 -3.37
N ASP A 102 12.40 4.39 -3.82
CA ASP A 102 12.73 4.37 -5.24
C ASP A 102 11.79 5.27 -6.08
N VAL A 103 11.78 6.55 -5.77
CA VAL A 103 10.88 7.51 -6.39
C VAL A 103 11.66 8.58 -7.15
N ASP A 104 11.24 8.85 -8.40
CA ASP A 104 11.76 9.94 -9.21
C ASP A 104 10.83 11.15 -9.14
N VAL A 105 11.30 12.20 -8.50
CA VAL A 105 10.54 13.46 -8.37
C VAL A 105 11.22 14.63 -9.03
N ALA A 106 10.43 15.45 -9.71
CA ALA A 106 10.84 16.77 -10.19
C ALA A 106 10.44 17.83 -9.15
N TYR A 107 11.44 18.51 -8.59
CA TYR A 107 11.23 19.61 -7.64
C TYR A 107 10.99 20.95 -8.33
N SER A 108 11.60 21.13 -9.52
CA SER A 108 11.57 22.35 -10.29
C SER A 108 11.79 21.99 -11.76
N PRO A 109 11.40 22.81 -12.72
CA PRO A 109 11.73 22.56 -14.11
C PRO A 109 13.24 22.32 -14.31
N GLY A 110 13.60 21.13 -14.72
CA GLY A 110 14.99 20.71 -14.97
C GLY A 110 15.76 20.09 -13.79
N ALA A 111 15.21 20.09 -12.57
CA ALA A 111 15.85 19.43 -11.43
C ALA A 111 15.15 18.09 -11.12
N ILE A 112 15.75 16.99 -11.56
CA ILE A 112 15.33 15.62 -11.25
C ILE A 112 16.18 15.12 -10.10
N ARG A 113 15.55 14.56 -9.07
CA ARG A 113 16.25 13.91 -7.98
C ARG A 113 15.74 12.47 -7.85
N PRO A 114 16.50 11.48 -8.32
CA PRO A 114 16.24 10.09 -8.00
C PRO A 114 16.51 9.89 -6.49
N LEU A 115 15.54 9.36 -5.77
CA LEU A 115 15.70 9.02 -4.37
C LEU A 115 16.01 7.53 -4.26
N CYS A 116 17.09 7.24 -3.56
CA CYS A 116 17.71 5.92 -3.51
C CYS A 116 16.79 4.86 -2.87
N SER A 117 16.81 3.66 -3.44
CA SER A 117 16.03 2.49 -2.99
C SER A 117 16.35 1.98 -1.57
N SER A 118 17.43 2.46 -0.95
CA SER A 118 17.84 2.06 0.40
C SER A 118 17.12 2.81 1.52
N THR A 119 16.38 3.88 1.20
CA THR A 119 15.66 4.71 2.16
C THR A 119 14.17 4.61 1.93
N CYS A 120 13.41 4.41 3.00
CA CYS A 120 11.96 4.45 2.97
C CYS A 120 11.48 5.82 3.41
N TYR A 121 10.41 6.29 2.77
CA TYR A 121 9.81 7.59 3.01
C TYR A 121 8.33 7.43 3.35
N HIS A 122 7.85 8.17 4.33
CA HIS A 122 6.42 8.20 4.65
C HIS A 122 5.69 9.19 3.74
N ILE A 123 4.62 8.76 3.10
CA ILE A 123 3.74 9.64 2.34
C ILE A 123 3.02 10.59 3.32
N ILE A 124 3.14 11.90 3.10
CA ILE A 124 2.38 12.94 3.79
C ILE A 124 1.15 13.32 2.96
N SER A 125 1.34 13.48 1.66
CA SER A 125 0.30 13.85 0.72
C SER A 125 0.59 13.21 -0.63
N PHE A 126 -0.45 12.67 -1.24
CA PHE A 126 -0.36 12.11 -2.58
C PHE A 126 -1.62 12.46 -3.34
N SER A 127 -1.47 13.12 -4.47
CA SER A 127 -2.59 13.59 -5.29
C SER A 127 -2.25 13.47 -6.77
N GLY A 128 -3.27 13.44 -7.60
CA GLY A 128 -3.06 13.40 -9.05
C GLY A 128 -4.27 12.92 -9.82
N THR A 129 -4.11 12.86 -11.13
CA THR A 129 -5.14 12.39 -12.04
C THR A 129 -4.54 11.48 -13.10
N TYR A 130 -5.32 10.46 -13.47
CA TYR A 130 -5.10 9.66 -14.65
C TYR A 130 -6.33 9.73 -15.54
N ARG A 131 -6.14 10.14 -16.78
CA ARG A 131 -7.14 10.07 -17.85
C ARG A 131 -6.56 9.25 -18.99
N GLY A 132 -7.11 8.05 -19.18
CA GLY A 132 -6.78 7.23 -20.33
C GLY A 132 -7.08 7.99 -21.64
N SER A 133 -6.40 7.62 -22.73
CA SER A 133 -6.66 8.20 -24.02
C SER A 133 -8.09 7.87 -24.45
N ASN A 134 -8.94 8.87 -24.66
CA ASN A 134 -10.07 8.71 -25.56
C ASN A 134 -9.48 8.43 -26.95
N ALA A 135 -10.02 7.45 -27.65
CA ALA A 135 -9.60 7.06 -29.00
C ALA A 135 -9.52 8.25 -30.00
N ALA A 136 -10.21 9.37 -29.67
CA ALA A 136 -10.27 10.56 -30.50
C ALA A 136 -9.09 11.55 -30.29
N SER A 137 -8.42 11.56 -29.12
CA SER A 137 -7.39 12.57 -28.84
C SER A 137 -5.98 12.01 -28.61
N GLY A 138 -5.83 10.70 -28.42
CA GLY A 138 -4.53 10.04 -28.25
C GLY A 138 -3.69 10.47 -27.03
N ASN A 139 -4.14 11.47 -26.29
CA ASN A 139 -3.37 12.04 -25.18
C ASN A 139 -3.71 11.35 -23.86
N ILE A 140 -2.75 10.60 -23.34
CA ILE A 140 -2.79 10.12 -21.96
C ILE A 140 -2.35 11.26 -21.05
N ILE A 141 -3.24 11.72 -20.17
CA ILE A 141 -2.88 12.69 -19.13
C ILE A 141 -2.68 11.91 -17.83
N SER A 142 -1.45 11.89 -17.37
CA SER A 142 -1.06 11.28 -16.10
C SER A 142 -0.17 12.28 -15.36
N VAL A 143 -0.71 12.86 -14.29
CA VAL A 143 0.04 13.81 -13.47
C VAL A 143 -0.17 13.46 -12.00
N PHE A 144 0.91 13.11 -11.33
CA PHE A 144 0.92 12.77 -9.92
C PHE A 144 1.94 13.62 -9.15
N HIS A 145 1.55 14.06 -7.96
CA HIS A 145 2.38 14.81 -7.03
C HIS A 145 2.41 14.10 -5.70
N VAL A 146 3.58 14.02 -5.09
CA VAL A 146 3.77 13.41 -3.78
C VAL A 146 4.55 14.35 -2.86
N GLN A 147 4.18 14.38 -1.58
CA GLN A 147 4.98 14.91 -0.49
C GLN A 147 5.25 13.77 0.50
N PHE A 148 6.46 13.66 0.95
CA PHE A 148 6.90 12.60 1.83
C PHE A 148 7.98 13.11 2.80
N VAL A 149 8.20 12.37 3.86
CA VAL A 149 9.17 12.68 4.90
C VAL A 149 10.13 11.50 5.07
N ASP A 150 11.41 11.81 5.26
CA ASP A 150 12.42 10.82 5.60
C ASP A 150 12.46 10.52 7.11
N ASP A 151 13.33 9.58 7.52
CA ASP A 151 13.57 9.19 8.91
C ASP A 151 14.15 10.31 9.79
N LYS A 152 14.69 11.38 9.17
CA LYS A 152 15.24 12.55 9.84
C LYS A 152 14.26 13.71 9.97
N GLY A 153 13.03 13.54 9.44
CA GLY A 153 12.01 14.56 9.46
C GLY A 153 12.11 15.59 8.32
N ASN A 154 12.96 15.37 7.31
CA ASN A 154 13.03 16.26 6.15
C ASN A 154 11.84 16.01 5.23
N VAL A 155 11.08 17.05 4.97
CA VAL A 155 9.95 17.01 4.04
C VAL A 155 10.43 17.29 2.63
N MET A 156 10.08 16.42 1.72
CA MET A 156 10.40 16.51 0.30
C MET A 156 9.16 16.24 -0.53
N GLY A 157 9.21 16.53 -1.82
CA GLY A 157 8.11 16.20 -2.72
C GLY A 157 8.24 16.88 -4.05
N GLY A 158 7.33 16.55 -4.94
CA GLY A 158 7.32 17.07 -6.29
C GLY A 158 6.39 16.28 -7.20
N ARG A 159 6.50 16.55 -8.50
CA ARG A 159 5.81 15.76 -9.52
C ARG A 159 6.57 14.45 -9.74
N ILE A 160 5.87 13.33 -9.70
CA ILE A 160 6.43 12.02 -10.02
C ILE A 160 6.65 11.96 -11.54
N LEU A 161 7.83 11.53 -11.96
CA LEU A 161 8.24 11.50 -13.37
C LEU A 161 8.03 10.12 -13.99
N SER A 162 8.45 9.07 -13.31
CA SER A 162 8.47 7.73 -13.90
C SER A 162 7.85 6.69 -12.98
N HIS A 163 8.39 6.50 -11.80
CA HIS A 163 8.00 5.43 -10.89
C HIS A 163 8.01 5.87 -9.43
N MET A 164 7.30 5.10 -8.61
CA MET A 164 7.26 5.21 -7.16
C MET A 164 6.94 3.84 -6.56
N LYS A 165 7.92 3.23 -5.91
CA LYS A 165 7.80 1.87 -5.39
C LYS A 165 7.20 1.86 -4.00
N ALA A 166 6.23 0.99 -3.76
CA ALA A 166 5.70 0.72 -2.44
C ALA A 166 6.73 -0.05 -1.59
N ALA A 167 7.16 0.50 -0.47
CA ALA A 167 8.07 -0.15 0.49
C ALA A 167 7.30 -0.91 1.58
N SER A 168 6.05 -0.51 1.85
CA SER A 168 5.05 -1.24 2.61
C SER A 168 3.76 -1.27 1.81
N THR A 169 2.67 -1.82 2.35
CA THR A 169 1.35 -1.61 1.75
C THR A 169 1.04 -0.12 1.67
N VAL A 170 0.75 0.35 0.46
CA VAL A 170 0.29 1.72 0.20
C VAL A 170 -1.21 1.69 -0.04
N THR A 171 -1.95 2.48 0.74
CA THR A 171 -3.40 2.61 0.60
C THR A 171 -3.74 3.94 -0.02
N LEU A 172 -4.52 3.90 -1.10
CA LEU A 172 -4.96 5.07 -1.86
C LEU A 172 -6.47 5.24 -1.76
N VAL A 173 -6.92 6.48 -1.69
CA VAL A 173 -8.33 6.84 -1.83
C VAL A 173 -8.52 7.55 -3.15
N LEU A 174 -9.37 6.99 -3.99
CA LEU A 174 -9.58 7.41 -5.38
C LEU A 174 -11.02 7.90 -5.56
N ALA A 175 -11.20 9.00 -6.27
CA ALA A 175 -12.45 9.32 -6.95
C ALA A 175 -12.36 8.80 -8.39
N VAL A 176 -13.40 8.11 -8.84
CA VAL A 176 -13.41 7.50 -10.17
C VAL A 176 -14.66 7.93 -10.95
N SER A 177 -14.51 8.08 -12.27
CA SER A 177 -15.61 8.33 -13.18
C SER A 177 -15.44 7.49 -14.43
N LYS A 178 -16.57 7.14 -15.09
CA LYS A 178 -16.50 6.38 -16.34
C LYS A 178 -15.85 7.23 -17.44
N ASN A 179 -15.09 6.56 -18.25
CA ASN A 179 -14.65 7.10 -19.53
C ASN A 179 -15.88 7.20 -20.43
N ALA A 180 -16.33 8.40 -20.77
CA ALA A 180 -17.49 8.65 -21.61
C ALA A 180 -17.15 8.43 -23.09
#